data_dcacb0e484ebc86c1295a1f5e38b0ec1
#
_entry.id   dcacb0e484ebc86c1295a1f5e38b0ec1
#
_cell.length_a   1.000
_cell.length_b   1.000
_cell.length_c   1.000
_cell.angle_alpha   90.00
_cell.angle_beta   90.00
_cell.angle_gamma   90.00
#
_symmetry.space_group_name_H-M   'P 1'
#
loop_
_entity.id
_entity.type
_entity.pdbx_description
1 polymer ?
#
loop_
_entity_poly.entity_id
_entity_poly.type
_entity_poly.pdbx_seq_one_letter_code
_entity_poly.pdbx_strand_id
1 'polypeptide(L)'
;LAGLPADDPRWDLGWSATHILLLTATPHMGKDFPYYCLWRLLAPDALATFDAFQAFPEAQRRRHFIRRTKEEMVRFDGQPLYPQRQCDTLSYELSPAEQQLYEATTSYITETYNKARILNRSAARLAMSVFQRRQASSTYALMRSFERRLERLDEAIELVRSGRAEELERRQRRIGETPDFFETRTADEDADDTGERERHEEFEESALGGLVALTLMELQEERAE
;
A
#
# COMPACT_ATOMS: atom_id res chain seq x y z
N LEU A 1 4.34 -18.34 0.63
CA LEU A 1 3.84 -17.74 1.87
C LEU A 1 4.36 -18.53 3.07
N ALA A 2 4.85 -17.83 4.11
CA ALA A 2 5.24 -18.48 5.37
C ALA A 2 4.06 -19.32 5.91
N GLY A 3 4.37 -20.49 6.49
CA GLY A 3 3.34 -21.39 7.02
C GLY A 3 2.66 -22.31 6.01
N LEU A 4 2.95 -22.19 4.72
CA LEU A 4 2.57 -23.19 3.72
C LEU A 4 3.76 -24.11 3.44
N PRO A 5 3.51 -25.40 3.10
CA PRO A 5 4.57 -26.30 2.66
C PRO A 5 5.34 -25.66 1.49
N ALA A 6 6.65 -25.64 1.60
CA ALA A 6 7.51 -25.21 0.50
C ALA A 6 7.82 -26.39 -0.43
N ASP A 7 8.02 -26.14 -1.71
CA ASP A 7 8.46 -27.15 -2.68
C ASP A 7 9.86 -27.70 -2.32
N ASP A 8 10.69 -26.86 -1.70
CA ASP A 8 12.00 -27.25 -1.15
C ASP A 8 11.93 -27.20 0.39
N PRO A 9 12.14 -28.33 1.08
CA PRO A 9 12.10 -28.41 2.55
C PRO A 9 13.04 -27.44 3.28
N ARG A 10 14.10 -26.98 2.63
CA ARG A 10 15.05 -26.01 3.21
C ARG A 10 14.40 -24.65 3.49
N TRP A 11 13.28 -24.35 2.83
CA TRP A 11 12.52 -23.12 3.01
C TRP A 11 11.30 -23.28 3.93
N ASP A 12 11.08 -24.48 4.46
CA ASP A 12 10.03 -24.73 5.44
C ASP A 12 10.52 -24.37 6.86
N LEU A 13 10.06 -23.24 7.37
CA LEU A 13 10.42 -22.76 8.72
C LEU A 13 9.99 -23.73 9.84
N GLY A 14 8.97 -24.54 9.60
CA GLY A 14 8.46 -25.50 10.59
C GLY A 14 9.43 -26.64 10.91
N TRP A 15 10.32 -26.99 9.98
CA TRP A 15 11.18 -28.17 10.08
C TRP A 15 12.40 -27.98 10.98
N SER A 16 12.92 -26.77 11.10
CA SER A 16 14.19 -26.49 11.77
C SER A 16 14.03 -25.87 13.16
N ALA A 17 12.82 -25.46 13.53
CA ALA A 17 12.56 -24.73 14.76
C ALA A 17 11.92 -25.62 15.81
N THR A 18 12.56 -25.77 16.98
CA THR A 18 11.96 -26.42 18.17
C THR A 18 10.83 -25.59 18.76
N HIS A 19 10.96 -24.25 18.70
CA HIS A 19 9.95 -23.30 19.17
C HIS A 19 9.89 -22.13 18.18
N ILE A 20 8.68 -21.66 17.92
CA ILE A 20 8.43 -20.51 17.04
C ILE A 20 7.76 -19.41 17.87
N LEU A 21 8.34 -18.22 17.85
CA LEU A 21 7.77 -17.01 18.41
C LEU A 21 7.61 -15.99 17.28
N LEU A 22 6.37 -15.63 16.96
CA LEU A 22 6.06 -14.61 15.97
C LEU A 22 5.80 -13.28 16.67
N LEU A 23 6.58 -12.26 16.35
CA LEU A 23 6.44 -10.91 16.88
C LEU A 23 5.95 -9.99 15.76
N THR A 24 4.80 -9.37 15.97
CA THR A 24 4.21 -8.41 15.02
C THR A 24 3.26 -7.47 15.74
N ALA A 25 3.22 -6.23 15.33
CA ALA A 25 2.22 -5.26 15.76
C ALA A 25 0.89 -5.44 14.99
N THR A 26 0.95 -5.96 13.75
CA THR A 26 -0.18 -6.12 12.83
C THR A 26 -0.33 -7.56 12.33
N PRO A 27 -0.77 -8.50 13.19
CA PRO A 27 -0.89 -9.90 12.80
C PRO A 27 -1.91 -10.12 11.66
N HIS A 28 -2.96 -9.30 11.60
CA HIS A 28 -4.00 -9.36 10.60
C HIS A 28 -4.00 -8.08 9.77
N MET A 29 -3.43 -8.14 8.57
CA MET A 29 -3.34 -7.01 7.64
C MET A 29 -4.56 -6.90 6.71
N GLY A 30 -5.77 -7.12 7.23
CA GLY A 30 -7.01 -7.09 6.44
C GLY A 30 -7.19 -8.26 5.45
N LYS A 31 -6.29 -9.24 5.47
CA LYS A 31 -6.33 -10.41 4.57
C LYS A 31 -6.29 -11.70 5.38
N ASP A 32 -7.36 -12.48 5.35
CA ASP A 32 -7.52 -13.69 6.17
C ASP A 32 -6.51 -14.78 5.82
N PHE A 33 -6.18 -14.96 4.54
CA PHE A 33 -5.30 -16.02 4.12
C PHE A 33 -3.84 -15.86 4.58
N PRO A 34 -3.19 -14.69 4.45
CA PRO A 34 -1.89 -14.46 5.06
C PRO A 34 -1.89 -14.61 6.58
N TYR A 35 -2.96 -14.18 7.24
CA TYR A 35 -3.13 -14.36 8.69
C TYR A 35 -3.22 -15.84 9.08
N TYR A 36 -4.00 -16.63 8.33
CA TYR A 36 -4.03 -18.07 8.47
C TYR A 36 -2.64 -18.71 8.32
N CYS A 37 -1.84 -18.28 7.34
CA CYS A 37 -0.49 -18.81 7.15
C CYS A 37 0.41 -18.62 8.38
N LEU A 38 0.29 -17.48 9.08
CA LEU A 38 1.01 -17.25 10.35
C LEU A 38 0.55 -18.22 11.44
N TRP A 39 -0.76 -18.42 11.57
CA TRP A 39 -1.33 -19.36 12.55
C TRP A 39 -0.92 -20.80 12.26
N ARG A 40 -0.84 -21.18 11.00
CA ARG A 40 -0.41 -22.52 10.61
C ARG A 40 1.04 -22.81 11.00
N LEU A 41 1.91 -21.82 11.04
CA LEU A 41 3.27 -21.99 11.58
C LEU A 41 3.27 -22.39 13.07
N LEU A 42 2.29 -21.92 13.86
CA LEU A 42 2.18 -22.19 15.29
C LEU A 42 1.53 -23.55 15.59
N ALA A 43 0.61 -24.00 14.76
CA ALA A 43 -0.15 -25.23 14.97
C ALA A 43 -0.47 -25.92 13.63
N PRO A 44 0.55 -26.47 12.92
CA PRO A 44 0.40 -26.99 11.56
C PRO A 44 -0.59 -28.16 11.48
N ASP A 45 -0.62 -29.01 12.49
CA ASP A 45 -1.51 -30.20 12.49
C ASP A 45 -2.95 -29.82 12.73
N ALA A 46 -3.22 -28.87 13.63
CA ALA A 46 -4.57 -28.43 13.94
C ALA A 46 -5.14 -27.48 12.87
N LEU A 47 -4.28 -26.76 12.17
CA LEU A 47 -4.62 -25.74 11.18
C LEU A 47 -4.12 -26.12 9.78
N ALA A 48 -4.31 -27.37 9.41
CA ALA A 48 -3.86 -27.91 8.12
C ALA A 48 -4.59 -27.24 6.93
N THR A 49 -5.83 -26.78 7.11
CA THR A 49 -6.64 -26.13 6.08
C THR A 49 -7.17 -24.79 6.54
N PHE A 50 -7.52 -23.92 5.58
CA PHE A 50 -8.12 -22.62 5.87
C PHE A 50 -9.49 -22.76 6.57
N ASP A 51 -10.28 -23.76 6.19
CA ASP A 51 -11.58 -24.04 6.84
C ASP A 51 -11.41 -24.43 8.31
N ALA A 52 -10.38 -25.25 8.63
CA ALA A 52 -10.04 -25.59 10.01
C ALA A 52 -9.66 -24.33 10.81
N PHE A 53 -8.96 -23.39 10.20
CA PHE A 53 -8.64 -22.10 10.82
C PHE A 53 -9.88 -21.25 11.08
N GLN A 54 -10.81 -21.16 10.14
CA GLN A 54 -12.08 -20.43 10.34
C GLN A 54 -12.91 -21.03 11.46
N ALA A 55 -12.95 -22.36 11.57
CA ALA A 55 -13.64 -23.09 12.63
C ALA A 55 -12.87 -23.13 13.96
N PHE A 56 -11.62 -22.63 14.02
CA PHE A 56 -10.76 -22.77 15.20
C PHE A 56 -11.27 -21.93 16.37
N PRO A 57 -11.59 -22.56 17.52
CA PRO A 57 -12.23 -21.88 18.64
C PRO A 57 -11.37 -20.76 19.23
N GLU A 58 -11.98 -19.62 19.54
CA GLU A 58 -11.29 -18.46 20.11
C GLU A 58 -10.57 -18.80 21.43
N ALA A 59 -11.15 -19.65 22.26
CA ALA A 59 -10.51 -20.08 23.50
C ALA A 59 -9.19 -20.82 23.28
N GLN A 60 -9.04 -21.53 22.15
CA GLN A 60 -7.78 -22.16 21.76
C GLN A 60 -6.81 -21.16 21.16
N ARG A 61 -7.30 -20.19 20.38
CA ARG A 61 -6.47 -19.10 19.86
C ARG A 61 -5.76 -18.33 20.98
N ARG A 62 -6.45 -18.03 22.06
CA ARG A 62 -5.89 -17.30 23.21
C ARG A 62 -4.72 -18.01 23.87
N ARG A 63 -4.51 -19.31 23.67
CA ARG A 63 -3.35 -20.05 24.21
C ARG A 63 -2.06 -19.80 23.43
N HIS A 64 -2.19 -19.41 22.16
CA HIS A 64 -1.06 -19.21 21.24
C HIS A 64 -0.86 -17.75 20.88
N PHE A 65 -1.69 -16.84 21.41
CA PHE A 65 -1.68 -15.45 21.00
C PHE A 65 -1.83 -14.52 22.21
N ILE A 66 -0.86 -13.65 22.37
CA ILE A 66 -0.88 -12.58 23.37
C ILE A 66 -0.95 -11.26 22.62
N ARG A 67 -2.03 -10.51 22.80
CA ARG A 67 -2.18 -9.14 22.33
C ARG A 67 -2.28 -8.22 23.52
N ARG A 68 -1.55 -7.12 23.48
CA ARG A 68 -1.65 -6.04 24.45
C ARG A 68 -1.77 -4.72 23.70
N THR A 69 -2.78 -3.96 24.02
CA THR A 69 -2.93 -2.59 23.53
C THR A 69 -2.39 -1.60 24.56
N LYS A 70 -2.05 -0.38 24.14
CA LYS A 70 -1.55 0.66 25.03
C LYS A 70 -2.57 0.98 26.14
N GLU A 71 -3.86 0.90 25.82
CA GLU A 71 -4.99 1.15 26.72
C GLU A 71 -5.11 0.11 27.84
N GLU A 72 -4.67 -1.11 27.58
CA GLU A 72 -4.71 -2.24 28.55
C GLU A 72 -3.48 -2.29 29.45
N MET A 73 -2.44 -1.50 29.14
CA MET A 73 -1.20 -1.53 29.91
C MET A 73 -1.34 -0.70 31.19
N VAL A 74 -1.12 -1.37 32.31
CA VAL A 74 -1.13 -0.76 33.64
C VAL A 74 0.20 -0.95 34.36
N ARG A 75 0.53 -0.02 35.25
CA ARG A 75 1.66 -0.14 36.16
C ARG A 75 1.34 -1.15 37.25
N PHE A 76 2.35 -1.51 38.05
CA PHE A 76 2.16 -2.41 39.22
C PHE A 76 1.21 -1.87 40.28
N ASP A 77 1.04 -0.55 40.35
CA ASP A 77 0.09 0.13 41.26
C ASP A 77 -1.34 0.22 40.67
N GLY A 78 -1.58 -0.37 39.48
CA GLY A 78 -2.88 -0.37 38.81
C GLY A 78 -3.19 0.90 38.00
N GLN A 79 -2.30 1.90 38.00
CA GLN A 79 -2.49 3.11 37.19
C GLN A 79 -2.18 2.83 35.70
N PRO A 80 -2.89 3.48 34.76
CA PRO A 80 -2.59 3.38 33.34
C PRO A 80 -1.12 3.73 33.06
N LEU A 81 -0.46 2.91 32.24
CA LEU A 81 0.92 3.16 31.82
C LEU A 81 1.01 4.30 30.81
N TYR A 82 0.00 4.43 29.95
CA TYR A 82 -0.11 5.45 28.92
C TYR A 82 -1.31 6.38 29.21
N PRO A 83 -1.24 7.64 28.79
CA PRO A 83 -2.40 8.53 28.86
C PRO A 83 -3.53 8.03 27.97
N GLN A 84 -4.76 8.37 28.30
CA GLN A 84 -5.91 8.06 27.46
C GLN A 84 -5.77 8.74 26.12
N ARG A 85 -6.00 7.99 25.04
CA ARG A 85 -6.04 8.54 23.69
C ARG A 85 -7.27 9.43 23.53
N GLN A 86 -7.06 10.67 23.11
CA GLN A 86 -8.11 11.59 22.70
C GLN A 86 -7.94 11.87 21.21
N CYS A 87 -9.02 11.76 20.46
CA CYS A 87 -9.05 12.05 19.04
C CYS A 87 -10.14 13.09 18.82
N ASP A 88 -9.74 14.29 18.39
CA ASP A 88 -10.66 15.36 18.04
C ASP A 88 -10.57 15.60 16.53
N THR A 89 -11.72 15.81 15.90
CA THR A 89 -11.79 16.19 14.49
C THR A 89 -11.87 17.70 14.40
N LEU A 90 -10.83 18.31 13.82
CA LEU A 90 -10.82 19.73 13.53
C LEU A 90 -11.31 19.95 12.10
N SER A 91 -12.40 20.71 11.97
CA SER A 91 -12.90 21.16 10.67
C SER A 91 -12.28 22.50 10.32
N TYR A 92 -11.88 22.67 9.08
CA TYR A 92 -11.41 23.94 8.53
C TYR A 92 -12.00 24.16 7.15
N GLU A 93 -12.11 25.39 6.72
CA GLU A 93 -12.56 25.77 5.41
C GLU A 93 -11.35 26.08 4.52
N LEU A 94 -11.36 25.54 3.29
CA LEU A 94 -10.33 25.84 2.30
C LEU A 94 -10.49 27.30 1.84
N SER A 95 -9.38 27.98 1.61
CA SER A 95 -9.42 29.26 0.90
C SER A 95 -9.93 29.05 -0.54
N PRO A 96 -10.46 30.08 -1.22
CA PRO A 96 -10.94 29.93 -2.60
C PRO A 96 -9.89 29.38 -3.57
N ALA A 97 -8.61 29.71 -3.37
CA ALA A 97 -7.53 29.21 -4.20
C ALA A 97 -7.23 27.72 -3.94
N GLU A 98 -7.26 27.30 -2.68
CA GLU A 98 -7.10 25.89 -2.30
C GLU A 98 -8.28 25.06 -2.78
N GLN A 99 -9.50 25.59 -2.68
CA GLN A 99 -10.70 24.92 -3.21
C GLN A 99 -10.61 24.72 -4.70
N GLN A 100 -10.20 25.71 -5.45
CA GLN A 100 -10.04 25.64 -6.90
C GLN A 100 -8.97 24.58 -7.28
N LEU A 101 -7.84 24.57 -6.56
CA LEU A 101 -6.80 23.57 -6.78
C LEU A 101 -7.31 22.15 -6.46
N TYR A 102 -8.06 22.01 -5.37
CA TYR A 102 -8.65 20.73 -4.97
C TYR A 102 -9.62 20.19 -6.02
N GLU A 103 -10.51 21.05 -6.53
CA GLU A 103 -11.49 20.70 -7.56
C GLU A 103 -10.81 20.34 -8.89
N ALA A 104 -9.83 21.14 -9.33
CA ALA A 104 -9.06 20.88 -10.55
C ALA A 104 -8.31 19.55 -10.47
N THR A 105 -7.64 19.29 -9.35
CA THR A 105 -6.93 18.02 -9.12
C THR A 105 -7.89 16.83 -9.09
N THR A 106 -9.04 16.98 -8.47
CA THR A 106 -10.07 15.92 -8.40
C THR A 106 -10.63 15.62 -9.79
N SER A 107 -10.87 16.64 -10.61
CA SER A 107 -11.31 16.49 -12.01
C SER A 107 -10.25 15.77 -12.83
N TYR A 108 -8.99 16.18 -12.74
CA TYR A 108 -7.87 15.53 -13.42
C TYR A 108 -7.79 14.03 -13.04
N ILE A 109 -7.82 13.72 -11.74
CA ILE A 109 -7.76 12.33 -11.26
C ILE A 109 -8.92 11.51 -11.85
N THR A 110 -10.13 12.04 -11.79
CA THR A 110 -11.35 11.34 -12.24
C THR A 110 -11.35 11.14 -13.75
N GLU A 111 -11.03 12.17 -14.51
CA GLU A 111 -11.02 12.12 -15.97
C GLU A 111 -9.91 11.21 -16.48
N THR A 112 -8.71 11.35 -15.94
CA THR A 112 -7.55 10.54 -16.28
C THR A 112 -7.80 9.06 -15.95
N TYR A 113 -8.38 8.75 -14.78
CA TYR A 113 -8.75 7.39 -14.44
C TYR A 113 -9.80 6.80 -15.38
N ASN A 114 -10.82 7.59 -15.76
CA ASN A 114 -11.89 7.15 -16.65
C ASN A 114 -11.40 6.95 -18.10
N LYS A 115 -10.43 7.74 -18.55
CA LYS A 115 -9.78 7.58 -19.85
C LYS A 115 -8.87 6.34 -19.91
N ALA A 116 -8.46 5.78 -18.76
CA ALA A 116 -7.53 4.65 -18.71
C ALA A 116 -8.06 3.42 -19.43
N ARG A 117 -7.31 2.96 -20.43
CA ARG A 117 -7.63 1.75 -21.19
C ARG A 117 -7.36 0.50 -20.35
N ILE A 118 -7.99 -0.62 -20.72
CA ILE A 118 -7.91 -1.89 -19.98
C ILE A 118 -6.45 -2.33 -19.71
N LEU A 119 -5.55 -2.16 -20.69
CA LEU A 119 -4.15 -2.57 -20.57
C LEU A 119 -3.33 -1.77 -19.56
N ASN A 120 -3.67 -0.48 -19.33
CA ASN A 120 -2.94 0.42 -18.44
C ASN A 120 -3.72 0.77 -17.17
N ARG A 121 -4.89 0.14 -16.97
CA ARG A 121 -5.79 0.51 -15.87
C ARG A 121 -5.12 0.39 -14.50
N SER A 122 -4.32 -0.65 -14.29
CA SER A 122 -3.63 -0.86 -13.01
C SER A 122 -2.55 0.20 -12.76
N ALA A 123 -1.72 0.51 -13.76
CA ALA A 123 -0.69 1.53 -13.65
C ALA A 123 -1.30 2.93 -13.43
N ALA A 124 -2.34 3.29 -14.20
CA ALA A 124 -3.05 4.55 -14.03
C ALA A 124 -3.71 4.66 -12.64
N ARG A 125 -4.31 3.57 -12.15
CA ARG A 125 -4.91 3.52 -10.79
C ARG A 125 -3.89 3.80 -9.71
N LEU A 126 -2.69 3.23 -9.81
CA LEU A 126 -1.60 3.48 -8.86
C LEU A 126 -1.19 4.96 -8.88
N ALA A 127 -0.98 5.55 -10.06
CA ALA A 127 -0.66 6.97 -10.18
C ALA A 127 -1.74 7.86 -9.53
N MET A 128 -3.01 7.61 -9.86
CA MET A 128 -4.12 8.40 -9.32
C MET A 128 -4.26 8.23 -7.79
N SER A 129 -3.97 7.06 -7.23
CA SER A 129 -3.97 6.85 -5.78
C SER A 129 -2.87 7.65 -5.08
N VAL A 130 -1.72 7.84 -5.70
CA VAL A 130 -0.66 8.73 -5.18
C VAL A 130 -1.13 10.19 -5.17
N PHE A 131 -1.75 10.67 -6.26
CA PHE A 131 -2.29 12.02 -6.32
C PHE A 131 -3.34 12.28 -5.23
N GLN A 132 -4.29 11.36 -5.02
CA GLN A 132 -5.29 11.48 -3.96
C GLN A 132 -4.67 11.63 -2.57
N ARG A 133 -3.66 10.83 -2.26
CA ARG A 133 -2.96 10.94 -0.98
C ARG A 133 -2.18 12.23 -0.84
N ARG A 134 -1.49 12.66 -1.89
CA ARG A 134 -0.72 13.91 -1.89
C ARG A 134 -1.63 15.12 -1.76
N GLN A 135 -2.79 15.10 -2.44
CA GLN A 135 -3.82 16.13 -2.31
C GLN A 135 -4.33 16.26 -0.86
N ALA A 136 -4.55 15.12 -0.17
CA ALA A 136 -4.95 15.11 1.22
C ALA A 136 -3.82 15.48 2.20
N SER A 137 -2.56 15.42 1.78
CA SER A 137 -1.39 15.66 2.64
C SER A 137 -0.98 17.14 2.65
N SER A 138 -0.59 17.70 1.51
CA SER A 138 -0.23 19.11 1.40
C SER A 138 -0.16 19.58 -0.06
N THR A 139 -0.40 20.88 -0.29
CA THR A 139 -0.27 21.53 -1.60
C THR A 139 1.17 21.41 -2.15
N TYR A 140 2.17 21.48 -1.30
CA TYR A 140 3.57 21.30 -1.73
C TYR A 140 3.83 19.86 -2.22
N ALA A 141 3.37 18.85 -1.49
CA ALA A 141 3.52 17.46 -1.90
C ALA A 141 2.78 17.19 -3.23
N LEU A 142 1.60 17.78 -3.40
CA LEU A 142 0.83 17.70 -4.63
C LEU A 142 1.58 18.34 -5.80
N MET A 143 2.10 19.56 -5.64
CA MET A 143 2.90 20.26 -6.65
C MET A 143 4.09 19.39 -7.10
N ARG A 144 4.85 18.84 -6.15
CA ARG A 144 5.99 17.96 -6.47
C ARG A 144 5.56 16.70 -7.25
N SER A 145 4.37 16.19 -6.97
CA SER A 145 3.83 15.04 -7.72
C SER A 145 3.46 15.40 -9.15
N PHE A 146 2.91 16.59 -9.38
CA PHE A 146 2.66 17.09 -10.75
C PHE A 146 3.95 17.33 -11.52
N GLU A 147 4.97 17.95 -10.91
CA GLU A 147 6.27 18.13 -11.55
C GLU A 147 6.86 16.80 -12.02
N ARG A 148 6.89 15.79 -11.14
CA ARG A 148 7.35 14.43 -11.48
C ARG A 148 6.48 13.78 -12.56
N ARG A 149 5.16 14.01 -12.52
CA ARG A 149 4.24 13.49 -13.55
C ARG A 149 4.57 14.08 -14.91
N LEU A 150 4.80 15.38 -15.00
CA LEU A 150 5.20 16.04 -16.23
C LEU A 150 6.51 15.49 -16.79
N GLU A 151 7.52 15.28 -15.94
CA GLU A 151 8.79 14.65 -16.34
C GLU A 151 8.56 13.26 -16.94
N ARG A 152 7.70 12.43 -16.32
CA ARG A 152 7.36 11.09 -16.82
C ARG A 152 6.59 11.12 -18.13
N LEU A 153 5.70 12.09 -18.31
CA LEU A 153 5.01 12.30 -19.58
C LEU A 153 5.97 12.74 -20.68
N ASP A 154 6.89 13.64 -20.39
CA ASP A 154 7.92 14.09 -21.34
C ASP A 154 8.84 12.93 -21.77
N GLU A 155 9.30 12.09 -20.82
CA GLU A 155 10.04 10.87 -21.12
C GLU A 155 9.25 9.90 -22.01
N ALA A 156 7.95 9.71 -21.72
CA ALA A 156 7.09 8.82 -22.50
C ALA A 156 6.87 9.35 -23.93
N ILE A 157 6.63 10.64 -24.08
CA ILE A 157 6.50 11.29 -25.38
C ILE A 157 7.77 11.09 -26.22
N GLU A 158 8.95 11.25 -25.60
CA GLU A 158 10.22 11.09 -26.31
C GLU A 158 10.45 9.61 -26.71
N LEU A 159 10.09 8.65 -25.84
CA LEU A 159 10.16 7.23 -26.19
C LEU A 159 9.29 6.88 -27.39
N VAL A 160 8.06 7.40 -27.45
CA VAL A 160 7.16 7.17 -28.58
C VAL A 160 7.70 7.85 -29.85
N ARG A 161 8.17 9.09 -29.77
CA ARG A 161 8.76 9.81 -30.90
C ARG A 161 10.00 9.13 -31.48
N SER A 162 10.81 8.52 -30.62
CA SER A 162 12.01 7.79 -31.04
C SER A 162 11.74 6.36 -31.52
N GLY A 163 10.47 5.95 -31.64
CA GLY A 163 10.05 4.61 -32.10
C GLY A 163 10.23 3.50 -31.05
N ARG A 164 10.44 3.85 -29.77
CA ARG A 164 10.63 2.90 -28.65
C ARG A 164 9.34 2.65 -27.86
N ALA A 165 8.21 2.61 -28.52
CA ALA A 165 6.90 2.40 -27.86
C ALA A 165 6.82 1.06 -27.10
N GLU A 166 7.48 0.00 -27.59
CA GLU A 166 7.52 -1.30 -26.90
C GLU A 166 8.26 -1.23 -25.53
N GLU A 167 9.25 -0.35 -25.40
CA GLU A 167 9.94 -0.13 -24.13
C GLU A 167 9.00 0.55 -23.14
N LEU A 168 8.22 1.52 -23.60
CA LEU A 168 7.20 2.19 -22.79
C LEU A 168 6.15 1.20 -22.30
N GLU A 169 5.63 0.33 -23.17
CA GLU A 169 4.67 -0.72 -22.79
C GLU A 169 5.23 -1.68 -21.73
N ARG A 170 6.49 -2.09 -21.86
CA ARG A 170 7.16 -2.95 -20.86
C ARG A 170 7.27 -2.26 -19.50
N ARG A 171 7.60 -0.97 -19.47
CA ARG A 171 7.65 -0.18 -18.23
C ARG A 171 6.26 -0.09 -17.58
N GLN A 172 5.21 0.17 -18.37
CA GLN A 172 3.84 0.26 -17.87
C GLN A 172 3.33 -1.06 -17.29
N ARG A 173 3.65 -2.20 -17.90
CA ARG A 173 3.31 -3.52 -17.35
C ARG A 173 3.94 -3.74 -15.98
N ARG A 174 5.22 -3.40 -15.81
CA ARG A 174 5.90 -3.54 -14.51
C ARG A 174 5.23 -2.71 -13.42
N ILE A 175 4.87 -1.47 -13.74
CA ILE A 175 4.14 -0.60 -12.79
C ILE A 175 2.80 -1.23 -12.43
N GLY A 176 2.03 -1.72 -13.41
CA GLY A 176 0.73 -2.34 -13.20
C GLY A 176 0.76 -3.67 -12.45
N GLU A 177 1.87 -4.39 -12.49
CA GLU A 177 2.09 -5.65 -11.76
C GLU A 177 2.62 -5.43 -10.34
N THR A 178 3.08 -4.22 -10.02
CA THR A 178 3.54 -3.89 -8.67
C THR A 178 2.34 -3.95 -7.71
N PRO A 179 2.39 -4.76 -6.64
CA PRO A 179 1.33 -4.81 -5.64
C PRO A 179 1.09 -3.41 -5.06
N ASP A 180 -0.17 -3.06 -4.85
CA ASP A 180 -0.48 -1.80 -4.16
C ASP A 180 0.08 -1.87 -2.75
N PHE A 181 1.15 -1.13 -2.50
CA PHE A 181 1.86 -1.09 -1.22
C PHE A 181 0.92 -0.67 -0.07
N PHE A 182 -0.18 0.02 -0.39
CA PHE A 182 -1.15 0.52 0.57
C PHE A 182 -2.29 -0.46 0.85
N GLU A 183 -2.60 -1.38 -0.05
CA GLU A 183 -3.49 -2.51 0.30
C GLU A 183 -2.84 -3.45 1.32
N THR A 184 -1.52 -3.40 1.47
CA THR A 184 -0.76 -4.20 2.42
C THR A 184 -0.50 -3.50 3.76
N ARG A 185 -0.68 -2.17 3.83
CA ARG A 185 -0.48 -1.39 5.07
C ARG A 185 -1.81 -0.91 5.64
N THR A 186 -2.34 -1.64 6.60
CA THR A 186 -3.23 -1.04 7.60
C THR A 186 -2.38 -0.54 8.76
N ALA A 187 -2.20 0.80 8.81
CA ALA A 187 -1.97 1.59 10.02
C ALA A 187 -0.97 1.05 11.06
N ASP A 188 0.32 1.07 10.75
CA ASP A 188 1.36 1.28 11.77
C ASP A 188 2.23 2.46 11.31
N GLU A 189 1.75 3.66 11.59
CA GLU A 189 2.46 4.91 11.32
C GLU A 189 3.67 5.14 12.25
N ASP A 190 3.92 4.24 13.19
CA ASP A 190 4.97 4.36 14.21
C ASP A 190 6.27 3.60 13.87
N ALA A 191 6.40 3.00 12.70
CA ALA A 191 7.65 2.40 12.28
C ALA A 191 8.62 3.48 11.82
N ASP A 192 9.50 3.87 12.72
CA ASP A 192 10.61 4.81 12.51
C ASP A 192 11.77 4.13 11.74
N ASP A 193 11.45 3.43 10.65
CA ASP A 193 12.43 2.80 9.78
C ASP A 193 12.65 3.66 8.53
N THR A 194 13.80 4.36 8.49
CA THR A 194 14.24 5.16 7.34
C THR A 194 14.24 4.34 6.04
N GLY A 195 14.57 3.06 6.10
CA GLY A 195 14.55 2.17 4.94
C GLY A 195 13.14 1.84 4.40
N GLU A 196 12.09 1.95 5.22
CA GLU A 196 10.71 1.84 4.77
C GLU A 196 10.22 3.12 4.10
N ARG A 197 10.64 4.28 4.60
CA ARG A 197 10.33 5.57 3.98
C ARG A 197 10.94 5.69 2.59
N GLU A 198 12.21 5.31 2.43
CA GLU A 198 12.89 5.30 1.14
C GLU A 198 12.18 4.38 0.13
N ARG A 199 11.83 3.15 0.52
CA ARG A 199 11.06 2.21 -0.33
C ARG A 199 9.69 2.74 -0.70
N HIS A 200 9.04 3.45 0.22
CA HIS A 200 7.76 4.08 -0.02
C HIS A 200 7.87 5.22 -1.03
N GLU A 201 8.88 6.07 -0.91
CA GLU A 201 9.13 7.16 -1.84
C GLU A 201 9.48 6.64 -3.24
N GLU A 202 10.33 5.61 -3.33
CA GLU A 202 10.65 4.94 -4.60
C GLU A 202 9.39 4.32 -5.26
N PHE A 203 8.53 3.71 -4.46
CA PHE A 203 7.26 3.17 -4.95
C PHE A 203 6.34 4.26 -5.49
N GLU A 204 6.12 5.33 -4.73
CA GLU A 204 5.29 6.45 -5.18
C GLU A 204 5.86 7.12 -6.44
N GLU A 205 7.17 7.28 -6.51
CA GLU A 205 7.84 7.84 -7.66
C GLU A 205 7.68 6.94 -8.90
N SER A 206 7.81 5.64 -8.74
CA SER A 206 7.54 4.68 -9.81
C SER A 206 6.07 4.71 -10.23
N ALA A 207 5.14 4.77 -9.27
CA ALA A 207 3.70 4.78 -9.52
C ALA A 207 3.24 6.02 -10.31
N LEU A 208 3.83 7.20 -10.08
CA LEU A 208 3.55 8.41 -10.86
C LEU A 208 3.88 8.27 -12.35
N GLY A 209 4.70 7.28 -12.73
CA GLY A 209 4.95 6.91 -14.12
C GLY A 209 3.83 6.09 -14.77
N GLY A 210 2.77 5.72 -14.05
CA GLY A 210 1.63 4.99 -14.59
C GLY A 210 0.81 5.85 -15.55
N LEU A 211 0.81 5.50 -16.85
CA LEU A 211 0.20 6.26 -17.92
C LEU A 211 -1.20 5.74 -18.27
N VAL A 212 -2.07 6.65 -18.67
CA VAL A 212 -3.46 6.35 -19.09
C VAL A 212 -3.48 5.81 -20.52
N ALA A 213 -2.65 6.38 -21.38
CA ALA A 213 -2.59 6.09 -22.79
C ALA A 213 -1.13 6.02 -23.26
N LEU A 214 -0.91 5.40 -24.41
CA LEU A 214 0.42 5.18 -24.98
C LEU A 214 0.59 5.79 -26.36
N THR A 215 -0.43 6.49 -26.88
CA THR A 215 -0.33 7.19 -28.14
C THR A 215 0.25 8.59 -27.95
N LEU A 216 1.03 9.06 -28.92
CA LEU A 216 1.66 10.37 -28.85
C LEU A 216 0.64 11.51 -28.64
N MET A 217 -0.50 11.42 -29.28
CA MET A 217 -1.55 12.45 -29.20
C MET A 217 -2.13 12.50 -27.77
N GLU A 218 -2.54 11.36 -27.23
CA GLU A 218 -3.13 11.27 -25.89
C GLU A 218 -2.15 11.68 -24.79
N LEU A 219 -0.85 11.34 -24.94
CA LEU A 219 0.20 11.77 -24.00
C LEU A 219 0.42 13.28 -24.03
N GLN A 220 0.33 13.89 -25.23
CA GLN A 220 0.45 15.34 -25.38
C GLN A 220 -0.79 16.08 -24.84
N GLU A 221 -1.97 15.49 -24.97
CA GLU A 221 -3.21 16.03 -24.39
C GLU A 221 -3.12 16.00 -22.85
N GLU A 222 -2.76 14.87 -22.24
CA GLU A 222 -2.60 14.77 -20.78
C GLU A 222 -1.54 15.75 -20.23
N ARG A 223 -0.46 15.95 -20.99
CA ARG A 223 0.59 16.90 -20.60
C ARG A 223 0.10 18.35 -20.60
N ALA A 224 -0.89 18.67 -21.41
CA ALA A 224 -1.42 20.02 -21.55
C ALA A 224 -2.54 20.34 -20.52
N GLU A 225 -3.20 19.32 -19.98
CA GLU A 225 -4.16 19.44 -18.87
C GLU A 225 -3.45 19.88 -17.57
#